data_252eac8e3a8187aaf28a0e6a551c3413
#
_entry.id   252eac8e3a8187aaf28a0e6a551c3413
#
_cell.length_a   1.000
_cell.length_b   1.000
_cell.length_c   1.000
_cell.angle_alpha   90.00
_cell.angle_beta   90.00
_cell.angle_gamma   90.00
#
_symmetry.space_group_name_H-M   'P 1'
#
loop_
_entity.id
_entity.type
_entity.pdbx_description
1 polymer ?
#
loop_
_entity_poly.entity_id
_entity_poly.type
_entity_poly.pdbx_seq_one_letter_code
_entity_poly.pdbx_strand_id
1 'polypeptide(L)'
;IEPLIRAGHTIFGENRVQEAHAKWPELRARYPEIELHLIGPLQRNKVSLALKVFDVIQTIDRLSLAKTVANHINKEKLKTKCFIQVNTGEEPQKSGVGPKDADAFISQCVFDLGLPVVGLMCIPPNDEEASLHFALLRQIADRNNLKELSMGMSADYSIAINFGATYVRIGSGIFGPRSDYHIT
;
A
#
# COMPACT_ATOMS: atom_id res chain seq x y z
N ILE A 1 13.40 -13.77 -4.26
CA ILE A 1 11.94 -13.94 -4.13
C ILE A 1 11.55 -15.42 -4.10
N GLU A 2 11.92 -16.24 -5.09
CA GLU A 2 11.51 -17.65 -5.15
C GLU A 2 11.77 -18.48 -3.88
N PRO A 3 12.89 -18.33 -3.14
CA PRO A 3 13.07 -19.04 -1.88
C PRO A 3 11.97 -18.76 -0.84
N LEU A 4 11.45 -17.53 -0.81
CA LEU A 4 10.35 -17.16 0.08
C LEU A 4 9.02 -17.79 -0.36
N ILE A 5 8.75 -17.79 -1.66
CA ILE A 5 7.55 -18.45 -2.23
C ILE A 5 7.57 -19.94 -1.88
N ARG A 6 8.70 -20.61 -2.07
CA ARG A 6 8.88 -22.04 -1.72
C ARG A 6 8.75 -22.32 -0.23
N ALA A 7 9.04 -21.31 0.61
CA ALA A 7 8.82 -21.36 2.05
C ALA A 7 7.35 -21.10 2.47
N GLY A 8 6.44 -20.88 1.49
CA GLY A 8 5.02 -20.69 1.72
C GLY A 8 4.59 -19.24 1.87
N HIS A 9 5.48 -18.26 1.59
CA HIS A 9 5.10 -16.85 1.63
C HIS A 9 4.39 -16.45 0.34
N THR A 10 3.20 -15.86 0.45
CA THR A 10 2.33 -15.57 -0.70
C THR A 10 2.07 -14.09 -0.94
N ILE A 11 2.37 -13.20 0.00
CA ILE A 11 2.06 -11.77 -0.09
C ILE A 11 3.34 -10.97 -0.33
N PHE A 12 3.43 -10.29 -1.47
CA PHE A 12 4.61 -9.51 -1.84
C PHE A 12 4.25 -8.05 -2.12
N GLY A 13 5.18 -7.13 -1.81
CA GLY A 13 5.05 -5.71 -2.07
C GLY A 13 6.08 -5.21 -3.07
N GLU A 14 5.66 -4.35 -3.99
CA GLU A 14 6.50 -3.67 -4.97
C GLU A 14 6.32 -2.16 -4.92
N ASN A 15 7.40 -1.42 -5.12
CA ASN A 15 7.36 0.04 -5.12
C ASN A 15 7.10 0.62 -6.51
N ARG A 16 7.41 -0.10 -7.58
CA ARG A 16 7.39 0.42 -8.95
C ARG A 16 6.61 -0.46 -9.90
N VAL A 17 5.62 0.14 -10.56
CA VAL A 17 4.70 -0.56 -11.47
C VAL A 17 5.45 -1.23 -12.63
N GLN A 18 6.42 -0.54 -13.25
CA GLN A 18 7.15 -1.08 -14.40
C GLN A 18 8.02 -2.28 -14.03
N GLU A 19 8.73 -2.20 -12.89
CA GLU A 19 9.55 -3.32 -12.40
C GLU A 19 8.68 -4.53 -12.06
N ALA A 20 7.54 -4.30 -11.43
CA ALA A 20 6.57 -5.35 -11.15
C ALA A 20 6.02 -5.97 -12.44
N HIS A 21 5.65 -5.16 -13.42
CA HIS A 21 5.12 -5.63 -14.70
C HIS A 21 6.12 -6.51 -15.48
N ALA A 22 7.41 -6.20 -15.40
CA ALA A 22 8.44 -6.99 -16.05
C ALA A 22 8.72 -8.33 -15.34
N LYS A 23 8.58 -8.37 -14.01
CA LYS A 23 9.01 -9.51 -13.18
C LYS A 23 7.90 -10.50 -12.84
N TRP A 24 6.74 -10.00 -12.42
CA TRP A 24 5.72 -10.82 -11.77
C TRP A 24 4.86 -11.70 -12.69
N PRO A 25 4.59 -11.37 -13.96
CA PRO A 25 3.77 -12.25 -14.82
C PRO A 25 4.31 -13.68 -14.91
N GLU A 26 5.62 -13.85 -15.08
CA GLU A 26 6.25 -15.17 -15.14
C GLU A 26 6.19 -15.90 -13.80
N LEU A 27 6.44 -15.18 -12.68
CA LEU A 27 6.36 -15.76 -11.35
C LEU A 27 4.93 -16.19 -11.01
N ARG A 28 3.92 -15.37 -11.31
CA ARG A 28 2.52 -15.71 -11.04
C ARG A 28 1.98 -16.82 -11.93
N ALA A 29 2.51 -17.01 -13.12
CA ALA A 29 2.17 -18.16 -13.94
C ALA A 29 2.61 -19.49 -13.29
N ARG A 30 3.72 -19.47 -12.53
CA ARG A 30 4.23 -20.63 -11.78
C ARG A 30 3.66 -20.75 -10.36
N TYR A 31 3.26 -19.63 -9.76
CA TYR A 31 2.78 -19.53 -8.39
C TYR A 31 1.51 -18.66 -8.35
N PRO A 32 0.34 -19.21 -8.74
CA PRO A 32 -0.90 -18.46 -8.90
C PRO A 32 -1.51 -17.94 -7.59
N GLU A 33 -1.07 -18.47 -6.43
CA GLU A 33 -1.50 -18.07 -5.11
C GLU A 33 -0.93 -16.74 -4.61
N ILE A 34 -0.01 -16.12 -5.37
CA ILE A 34 0.63 -14.88 -4.97
C ILE A 34 -0.35 -13.70 -5.04
N GLU A 35 -0.49 -12.99 -3.92
CA GLU A 35 -1.12 -11.68 -3.81
C GLU A 35 -0.04 -10.59 -3.89
N LEU A 36 -0.14 -9.71 -4.87
CA LEU A 36 0.86 -8.66 -5.10
C LEU A 36 0.30 -7.28 -4.74
N HIS A 37 1.00 -6.56 -3.87
CA HIS A 37 0.64 -5.24 -3.41
C HIS A 37 1.52 -4.15 -4.01
N LEU A 38 0.92 -3.08 -4.53
CA LEU A 38 1.64 -1.85 -4.81
C LEU A 38 1.75 -1.04 -3.52
N ILE A 39 2.97 -0.85 -3.03
CA ILE A 39 3.26 -0.11 -1.79
C ILE A 39 4.04 1.19 -2.04
N GLY A 40 4.41 1.47 -3.29
CA GLY A 40 5.03 2.72 -3.71
C GLY A 40 4.05 3.68 -4.40
N PRO A 41 4.46 4.92 -4.67
CA PRO A 41 3.59 5.96 -5.22
C PRO A 41 3.07 5.60 -6.62
N LEU A 42 1.76 5.83 -6.85
CA LEU A 42 1.11 5.56 -8.13
C LEU A 42 0.83 6.84 -8.90
N GLN A 43 1.39 6.94 -10.10
CA GLN A 43 1.05 7.97 -11.06
C GLN A 43 -0.22 7.61 -11.82
N ARG A 44 -1.07 8.62 -12.13
CA ARG A 44 -2.35 8.39 -12.82
C ARG A 44 -2.22 7.68 -14.18
N ASN A 45 -1.19 8.04 -14.95
CA ASN A 45 -0.92 7.42 -16.26
C ASN A 45 -0.44 5.96 -16.17
N LYS A 46 -0.15 5.46 -14.97
CA LYS A 46 0.26 4.06 -14.71
C LYS A 46 -0.86 3.21 -14.10
N VAL A 47 -2.02 3.79 -13.81
CA VAL A 47 -3.14 3.09 -13.17
C VAL A 47 -3.58 1.87 -13.96
N SER A 48 -3.81 1.99 -15.28
CA SER A 48 -4.22 0.85 -16.11
C SER A 48 -3.20 -0.30 -16.08
N LEU A 49 -1.90 0.02 -16.09
CA LEU A 49 -0.84 -0.98 -15.99
C LEU A 49 -0.79 -1.60 -14.58
N ALA A 50 -0.93 -0.77 -13.53
CA ALA A 50 -0.93 -1.24 -12.16
C ALA A 50 -2.06 -2.23 -11.89
N LEU A 51 -3.28 -1.93 -12.34
CA LEU A 51 -4.45 -2.79 -12.14
C LEU A 51 -4.38 -4.14 -12.88
N LYS A 52 -3.49 -4.30 -13.85
CA LYS A 52 -3.21 -5.59 -14.50
C LYS A 52 -2.24 -6.48 -13.73
N VAL A 53 -1.46 -5.89 -12.82
CA VAL A 53 -0.36 -6.56 -12.13
C VAL A 53 -0.65 -6.76 -10.65
N PHE A 54 -1.28 -5.78 -10.01
CA PHE A 54 -1.47 -5.76 -8.57
C PHE A 54 -2.90 -6.15 -8.16
N ASP A 55 -2.99 -6.97 -7.13
CA ASP A 55 -4.24 -7.35 -6.48
C ASP A 55 -4.68 -6.28 -5.46
N VAL A 56 -3.70 -5.54 -4.90
CA VAL A 56 -3.93 -4.52 -3.89
C VAL A 56 -3.11 -3.25 -4.19
N ILE A 57 -3.74 -2.08 -4.10
CA ILE A 57 -3.08 -0.77 -4.20
C ILE A 57 -3.13 -0.11 -2.83
N GLN A 58 -1.97 0.11 -2.19
CA GLN A 58 -1.89 0.65 -0.84
C GLN A 58 -1.66 2.17 -0.78
N THR A 59 -1.61 2.85 -1.91
CA THR A 59 -1.11 4.22 -2.01
C THR A 59 -2.11 5.19 -2.64
N ILE A 60 -3.40 5.04 -2.31
CA ILE A 60 -4.44 6.01 -2.69
C ILE A 60 -4.32 7.21 -1.74
N ASP A 61 -3.79 8.32 -2.26
CA ASP A 61 -3.36 9.47 -1.46
C ASP A 61 -4.02 10.80 -1.86
N ARG A 62 -4.81 10.81 -2.95
CA ARG A 62 -5.45 12.02 -3.50
C ARG A 62 -6.64 11.70 -4.39
N LEU A 63 -7.59 12.63 -4.44
CA LEU A 63 -8.85 12.46 -5.15
C LEU A 63 -8.68 12.19 -6.66
N SER A 64 -7.73 12.85 -7.32
CA SER A 64 -7.50 12.65 -8.75
C SER A 64 -7.00 11.24 -9.08
N LEU A 65 -6.24 10.60 -8.18
CA LEU A 65 -5.82 9.21 -8.31
C LEU A 65 -7.01 8.28 -8.00
N ALA A 66 -7.71 8.51 -6.89
CA ALA A 66 -8.87 7.73 -6.48
C ALA A 66 -9.92 7.63 -7.59
N LYS A 67 -10.28 8.77 -8.22
CA LYS A 67 -11.19 8.81 -9.37
C LYS A 67 -10.69 7.98 -10.55
N THR A 68 -9.40 8.06 -10.87
CA THR A 68 -8.83 7.29 -11.99
C THR A 68 -8.87 5.79 -11.70
N VAL A 69 -8.51 5.37 -10.49
CA VAL A 69 -8.55 3.97 -10.07
C VAL A 69 -9.99 3.45 -10.06
N ALA A 70 -10.94 4.19 -9.49
CA ALA A 70 -12.35 3.82 -9.45
C ALA A 70 -12.93 3.62 -10.85
N ASN A 71 -12.65 4.54 -11.77
CA ASN A 71 -13.12 4.44 -13.16
C ASN A 71 -12.63 3.15 -13.85
N HIS A 72 -11.37 2.78 -13.66
CA HIS A 72 -10.83 1.54 -14.23
C HIS A 72 -11.41 0.30 -13.56
N ILE A 73 -11.47 0.24 -12.22
CA ILE A 73 -12.04 -0.89 -11.47
C ILE A 73 -13.49 -1.12 -11.91
N ASN A 74 -14.31 -0.07 -11.97
CA ASN A 74 -15.73 -0.18 -12.32
C ASN A 74 -15.91 -0.58 -13.80
N LYS A 75 -15.13 0.00 -14.72
CA LYS A 75 -15.21 -0.29 -16.16
C LYS A 75 -14.82 -1.73 -16.47
N GLU A 76 -13.75 -2.22 -15.84
CA GLU A 76 -13.16 -3.54 -16.12
C GLU A 76 -13.66 -4.61 -15.13
N LYS A 77 -14.51 -4.23 -14.16
CA LYS A 77 -15.05 -5.09 -13.08
C LYS A 77 -13.96 -5.82 -12.30
N LEU A 78 -12.90 -5.11 -11.97
CA LEU A 78 -11.75 -5.66 -11.26
C LEU A 78 -12.05 -5.85 -9.77
N LYS A 79 -11.32 -6.79 -9.14
CA LYS A 79 -11.45 -7.09 -7.70
C LYS A 79 -10.30 -6.49 -6.87
N THR A 80 -9.56 -5.56 -7.45
CA THR A 80 -8.39 -4.94 -6.80
C THR A 80 -8.80 -4.19 -5.56
N LYS A 81 -8.27 -4.59 -4.39
CA LYS A 81 -8.50 -3.92 -3.10
C LYS A 81 -7.68 -2.63 -3.01
N CYS A 82 -8.16 -1.66 -2.23
CA CYS A 82 -7.48 -0.38 -2.04
C CYS A 82 -7.24 -0.08 -0.56
N PHE A 83 -6.10 0.54 -0.27
CA PHE A 83 -5.83 1.21 1.00
C PHE A 83 -5.68 2.70 0.74
N ILE A 84 -6.11 3.51 1.69
CA ILE A 84 -5.83 4.94 1.69
C ILE A 84 -4.53 5.17 2.47
N GLN A 85 -3.60 5.88 1.83
CA GLN A 85 -2.36 6.29 2.47
C GLN A 85 -2.61 7.59 3.25
N VAL A 86 -2.31 7.54 4.55
CA VAL A 86 -2.39 8.69 5.45
C VAL A 86 -0.98 9.18 5.76
N ASN A 87 -0.75 10.48 5.58
CA ASN A 87 0.48 11.18 5.98
C ASN A 87 0.37 11.58 7.46
N THR A 88 0.65 10.64 8.33
CA THR A 88 0.47 10.80 9.78
C THR A 88 1.42 11.84 10.41
N GLY A 89 2.52 12.15 9.76
CA GLY A 89 3.48 13.18 10.19
C GLY A 89 3.21 14.56 9.59
N GLU A 90 2.19 14.71 8.75
CA GLU A 90 1.84 15.96 8.05
C GLU A 90 3.06 16.61 7.31
N GLU A 91 4.01 15.77 6.83
CA GLU A 91 5.20 16.22 6.12
C GLU A 91 4.85 16.61 4.68
N PRO A 92 5.07 17.87 4.25
CA PRO A 92 4.62 18.37 2.93
C PRO A 92 5.20 17.61 1.73
N GLN A 93 6.37 17.00 1.88
CA GLN A 93 7.08 16.24 0.83
C GLN A 93 6.64 14.79 0.72
N LYS A 94 5.89 14.26 1.69
CA LYS A 94 5.43 12.86 1.70
C LYS A 94 4.03 12.72 1.11
N SER A 95 3.82 11.59 0.45
CA SER A 95 2.50 11.18 -0.04
C SER A 95 1.57 10.79 1.11
N GLY A 96 0.29 10.95 0.89
CA GLY A 96 -0.75 10.60 1.85
C GLY A 96 -1.68 11.78 2.12
N VAL A 97 -2.95 11.48 2.44
CA VAL A 97 -3.91 12.48 2.91
C VAL A 97 -3.59 12.85 4.36
N GLY A 98 -3.74 14.11 4.72
CA GLY A 98 -3.53 14.56 6.10
C GLY A 98 -4.54 13.92 7.08
N PRO A 99 -4.19 13.71 8.35
CA PRO A 99 -5.08 13.08 9.33
C PRO A 99 -6.42 13.78 9.52
N LYS A 100 -6.43 15.11 9.37
CA LYS A 100 -7.64 15.95 9.50
C LYS A 100 -8.62 15.76 8.34
N ASP A 101 -8.10 15.45 7.16
CA ASP A 101 -8.88 15.28 5.94
C ASP A 101 -9.21 13.80 5.66
N ALA A 102 -8.62 12.88 6.43
CA ALA A 102 -8.69 11.45 6.17
C ALA A 102 -10.13 10.92 6.15
N ASP A 103 -10.97 11.30 7.12
CA ASP A 103 -12.35 10.81 7.21
C ASP A 103 -13.20 11.24 6.01
N ALA A 104 -13.10 12.52 5.62
CA ALA A 104 -13.81 13.04 4.46
C ALA A 104 -13.33 12.35 3.16
N PHE A 105 -12.02 12.14 3.03
CA PHE A 105 -11.45 11.47 1.87
C PHE A 105 -11.82 9.98 1.81
N ILE A 106 -11.81 9.27 2.94
CA ILE A 106 -12.27 7.88 3.04
C ILE A 106 -13.73 7.78 2.61
N SER A 107 -14.60 8.62 3.20
CA SER A 107 -16.03 8.68 2.86
C SER A 107 -16.24 8.89 1.36
N GLN A 108 -15.53 9.84 0.77
CA GLN A 108 -15.60 10.12 -0.67
C GLN A 108 -15.14 8.92 -1.52
N CYS A 109 -14.05 8.26 -1.13
CA CYS A 109 -13.55 7.08 -1.84
C CYS A 109 -14.55 5.91 -1.79
N VAL A 110 -15.13 5.65 -0.62
CA VAL A 110 -16.04 4.51 -0.41
C VAL A 110 -17.41 4.78 -1.00
N PHE A 111 -18.05 5.90 -0.64
CA PHE A 111 -19.47 6.13 -0.95
C PHE A 111 -19.67 6.82 -2.31
N ASP A 112 -18.82 7.82 -2.66
CA ASP A 112 -19.03 8.56 -3.91
C ASP A 112 -18.38 7.84 -5.11
N LEU A 113 -17.19 7.23 -4.90
CA LEU A 113 -16.44 6.57 -5.96
C LEU A 113 -16.61 5.06 -6.02
N GLY A 114 -17.19 4.44 -4.98
CA GLY A 114 -17.36 3.00 -4.89
C GLY A 114 -16.05 2.21 -4.89
N LEU A 115 -14.97 2.80 -4.38
CA LEU A 115 -13.69 2.11 -4.26
C LEU A 115 -13.76 1.02 -3.19
N PRO A 116 -13.23 -0.18 -3.43
CA PRO A 116 -13.14 -1.25 -2.45
C PRO A 116 -12.01 -0.97 -1.44
N VAL A 117 -12.20 0.06 -0.60
CA VAL A 117 -11.26 0.43 0.45
C VAL A 117 -11.39 -0.56 1.59
N VAL A 118 -10.31 -1.28 1.88
CA VAL A 118 -10.27 -2.30 2.94
C VAL A 118 -9.48 -1.86 4.17
N GLY A 119 -8.64 -0.83 4.05
CA GLY A 119 -7.78 -0.41 5.14
C GLY A 119 -7.01 0.88 4.89
N LEU A 120 -6.11 1.18 5.81
CA LEU A 120 -5.24 2.35 5.78
C LEU A 120 -3.77 1.95 5.76
N MET A 121 -2.95 2.81 5.18
CA MET A 121 -1.49 2.66 5.15
C MET A 121 -0.83 3.93 5.63
N CYS A 122 0.26 3.81 6.41
CA CYS A 122 1.15 4.95 6.70
C CYS A 122 2.62 4.56 6.65
N ILE A 123 3.45 5.59 6.50
CA ILE A 123 4.90 5.56 6.65
C ILE A 123 5.25 6.71 7.61
N PRO A 124 5.51 6.43 8.89
CA PRO A 124 5.88 7.46 9.86
C PRO A 124 7.11 8.27 9.46
N PRO A 125 7.30 9.50 9.98
CA PRO A 125 8.58 10.19 9.94
C PRO A 125 9.68 9.35 10.58
N ASN A 126 10.91 9.44 10.05
CA ASN A 126 12.04 8.67 10.57
C ASN A 126 12.59 9.21 11.89
N ASP A 127 12.33 10.47 12.18
CA ASP A 127 12.82 11.26 13.32
C ASP A 127 11.77 11.42 14.43
N GLU A 128 10.60 10.80 14.28
CA GLU A 128 9.53 10.81 15.26
C GLU A 128 9.26 9.41 15.83
N GLU A 129 8.57 9.37 16.99
CA GLU A 129 8.19 8.11 17.64
C GLU A 129 7.08 7.39 16.85
N ALA A 130 7.42 6.27 16.21
CA ALA A 130 6.53 5.55 15.31
C ALA A 130 5.22 5.09 15.96
N SER A 131 5.23 4.80 17.27
CA SER A 131 4.05 4.35 18.03
C SER A 131 2.89 5.35 17.99
N LEU A 132 3.19 6.66 18.02
CA LEU A 132 2.18 7.72 17.95
C LEU A 132 1.45 7.71 16.60
N HIS A 133 2.19 7.49 15.52
CA HIS A 133 1.65 7.42 14.17
C HIS A 133 0.82 6.15 13.94
N PHE A 134 1.25 5.01 14.48
CA PHE A 134 0.51 3.77 14.42
C PHE A 134 -0.79 3.84 15.22
N ALA A 135 -0.76 4.45 16.43
CA ALA A 135 -1.95 4.71 17.23
C ALA A 135 -2.93 5.63 16.49
N LEU A 136 -2.44 6.71 15.87
CA LEU A 136 -3.26 7.63 15.08
C LEU A 136 -3.92 6.92 13.89
N LEU A 137 -3.14 6.14 13.13
CA LEU A 137 -3.67 5.39 11.98
C LEU A 137 -4.77 4.42 12.43
N ARG A 138 -4.56 3.70 13.54
CA ARG A 138 -5.54 2.81 14.13
C ARG A 138 -6.83 3.53 14.51
N GLN A 139 -6.74 4.68 15.17
CA GLN A 139 -7.91 5.49 15.52
C GLN A 139 -8.70 5.93 14.29
N ILE A 140 -8.01 6.36 13.22
CA ILE A 140 -8.68 6.72 11.96
C ILE A 140 -9.37 5.49 11.35
N ALA A 141 -8.74 4.34 11.34
CA ALA A 141 -9.33 3.11 10.81
C ALA A 141 -10.58 2.68 11.60
N ASP A 142 -10.49 2.67 12.93
CA ASP A 142 -11.57 2.23 13.81
C ASP A 142 -12.84 3.10 13.63
N ARG A 143 -12.71 4.44 13.58
CA ARG A 143 -13.86 5.34 13.39
C ARG A 143 -14.47 5.28 11.99
N ASN A 144 -13.72 4.76 10.99
CA ASN A 144 -14.20 4.53 9.63
C ASN A 144 -14.57 3.06 9.35
N ASN A 145 -14.61 2.20 10.37
CA ASN A 145 -14.90 0.77 10.26
C ASN A 145 -13.97 0.00 9.30
N LEU A 146 -12.72 0.46 9.15
CA LEU A 146 -11.69 -0.20 8.35
C LEU A 146 -10.87 -1.14 9.25
N LYS A 147 -10.63 -2.37 8.78
CA LYS A 147 -9.99 -3.42 9.60
C LYS A 147 -8.53 -3.62 9.29
N GLU A 148 -8.11 -3.31 8.07
CA GLU A 148 -6.76 -3.60 7.60
C GLU A 148 -5.83 -2.41 7.84
N LEU A 149 -4.64 -2.67 8.40
CA LEU A 149 -3.62 -1.68 8.70
C LEU A 149 -2.28 -2.11 8.11
N SER A 150 -1.82 -1.39 7.09
CA SER A 150 -0.49 -1.57 6.51
C SER A 150 0.45 -0.53 7.11
N MET A 151 1.23 -0.93 8.08
CA MET A 151 2.17 -0.08 8.81
C MET A 151 3.31 -0.92 9.41
N GLY A 152 4.46 -0.30 9.63
CA GLY A 152 5.66 -0.99 10.10
C GLY A 152 6.54 -1.51 8.96
N MET A 153 7.83 -1.18 9.06
CA MET A 153 8.88 -1.60 8.15
C MET A 153 10.00 -2.30 8.94
N SER A 154 11.12 -2.60 8.31
CA SER A 154 12.23 -3.38 8.91
C SER A 154 12.71 -2.84 10.27
N ALA A 155 12.60 -1.54 10.53
CA ALA A 155 13.07 -0.91 11.77
C ALA A 155 12.02 -0.90 12.90
N ASP A 156 10.70 -0.89 12.57
CA ASP A 156 9.63 -0.60 13.52
C ASP A 156 8.44 -1.56 13.47
N TYR A 157 8.54 -2.66 12.68
CA TYR A 157 7.42 -3.61 12.51
C TYR A 157 6.96 -4.25 13.81
N SER A 158 7.85 -4.48 14.77
CA SER A 158 7.49 -5.06 16.07
C SER A 158 6.59 -4.13 16.89
N ILE A 159 6.84 -2.81 16.81
CA ILE A 159 5.99 -1.79 17.40
C ILE A 159 4.65 -1.79 16.67
N ALA A 160 4.65 -1.76 15.33
CA ALA A 160 3.43 -1.74 14.53
C ALA A 160 2.49 -2.92 14.83
N ILE A 161 3.03 -4.12 15.05
CA ILE A 161 2.25 -5.30 15.44
C ILE A 161 1.51 -5.06 16.75
N ASN A 162 2.14 -4.45 17.76
CA ASN A 162 1.50 -4.13 19.03
C ASN A 162 0.35 -3.11 18.90
N PHE A 163 0.39 -2.29 17.84
CA PHE A 163 -0.69 -1.35 17.48
C PHE A 163 -1.70 -1.94 16.49
N GLY A 164 -1.63 -3.24 16.19
CA GLY A 164 -2.61 -3.96 15.39
C GLY A 164 -2.36 -3.92 13.89
N ALA A 165 -1.10 -3.79 13.44
CA ALA A 165 -0.77 -3.95 12.02
C ALA A 165 -1.24 -5.32 11.51
N THR A 166 -1.98 -5.32 10.40
CA THR A 166 -2.37 -6.54 9.67
C THR A 166 -1.38 -6.86 8.56
N TYR A 167 -0.67 -5.84 8.07
CA TYR A 167 0.44 -5.97 7.13
C TYR A 167 1.65 -5.20 7.62
N VAL A 168 2.81 -5.84 7.62
CA VAL A 168 4.12 -5.23 7.79
C VAL A 168 4.92 -5.33 6.49
N ARG A 169 5.79 -4.38 6.21
CA ARG A 169 6.51 -4.28 4.93
C ARG A 169 8.02 -4.46 5.16
N ILE A 170 8.47 -5.69 5.16
CA ILE A 170 9.86 -6.04 5.43
C ILE A 170 10.62 -6.13 4.10
N GLY A 171 11.53 -5.21 3.88
CA GLY A 171 12.40 -5.18 2.70
C GLY A 171 13.85 -5.51 3.06
N SER A 172 14.59 -4.52 3.57
CA SER A 172 16.02 -4.65 3.89
C SER A 172 16.32 -5.73 4.92
N GLY A 173 15.40 -6.02 5.82
CA GLY A 173 15.54 -7.09 6.80
C GLY A 173 15.56 -8.51 6.20
N ILE A 174 15.05 -8.68 4.97
CA ILE A 174 15.01 -9.98 4.27
C ILE A 174 15.94 -9.98 3.06
N PHE A 175 15.94 -8.91 2.26
CA PHE A 175 16.65 -8.86 0.98
C PHE A 175 18.02 -8.15 1.09
N GLY A 176 18.38 -7.65 2.25
CA GLY A 176 19.58 -6.84 2.44
C GLY A 176 19.39 -5.37 2.02
N PRO A 177 20.44 -4.53 2.19
CA PRO A 177 20.42 -3.16 1.74
C PRO A 177 20.26 -3.10 0.22
N ARG A 178 19.63 -2.03 -0.28
CA ARG A 178 19.58 -1.79 -1.73
C ARG A 178 21.00 -1.60 -2.26
N SER A 179 21.41 -2.43 -3.20
CA SER A 179 22.59 -2.15 -3.99
C SER A 179 22.28 -0.93 -4.87
N ASP A 180 23.13 0.08 -4.83
CA ASP A 180 23.12 1.21 -5.75
C ASP A 180 23.47 0.71 -7.17
N TYR A 181 22.52 0.10 -7.83
CA TYR A 181 22.63 -0.12 -9.27
C TYR A 181 22.41 1.24 -9.92
N HIS A 182 23.47 1.97 -10.15
CA HIS A 182 23.50 3.00 -11.18
C HIS A 182 23.21 2.29 -12.50
N ILE A 183 21.99 2.47 -13.00
CA ILE A 183 21.68 2.16 -14.41
C ILE A 183 22.40 3.21 -15.23
N THR A 184 23.56 2.84 -15.79
CA THR A 184 24.24 3.57 -16.87
C THR A 184 23.41 3.50 -18.14
#